data_414c424f1ae791747e2520a5058ed08c
#
_entry.id   414c424f1ae791747e2520a5058ed08c
#
_cell.length_a   1.000
_cell.length_b   1.000
_cell.length_c   1.000
_cell.angle_alpha   90.00
_cell.angle_beta   90.00
_cell.angle_gamma   90.00
#
_symmetry.space_group_name_H-M   'P 1'
#
loop_
_entity.id
_entity.type
_entity.pdbx_description
1 polymer ?
#
loop_
_entity_poly.entity_id
_entity_poly.type
_entity_poly.pdbx_seq_one_letter_code
_entity_poly.pdbx_strand_id
1 'polypeptide(L)'
;MKAICHDDFWSENYKKYVHLFDGWYDGDTKVCDDITYTYTVGKEDKVLVGKFIRIDFYPGYDGGYCIVEKVGNDGKSVTVKGVMSTDTSKKFWGWFDAEDSWSGPYQFISSDIELTIKAGSKDRMIMHRLIDSELSIHENVTFTDGMKVEGIAVLLRFGSLTVEGNEAWKLKSFAYYRDASLLVNSDIQADEITCNWDTWSNYWHFVSFPYDLKMSEIKLTSSDARFVVREYDGKSRADKGVGESWRQLCDSETLKANKGYIIQFNSDDTMADGFTTQTGDMKALLNRASVAIPLNTYASDNAMNANWNFVGNPYPAYYSVERLFADGLDATVTVWSPDLNNYEYYTQDDKDVYLAPLTAFFVQKKTSNLVFNPEGRVAALPRETQAASALRSVDNRQVVNLLLAGEKASDRTRVVFNEAASLEYEIGLDAAKFGSPNAEAASFYSLDTQGNRLAINERPVADGVVRLGCVLPAKGSYTISLKERIGKGIQLVDKQTGAVCDLNQEAYTFEAEAGTLSDRFELRSDVVTSVEAIDASIRWNVREGLLIVSGLRDVETLSVCDAAGRIHFAGKVTDGEVRMALPQSGIYYMTWTTKAGERQTCSIKW
;
A
#
# COMPACT_ATOMS: atom_id res chain seq x y z
N MET A 1 -27.85 -12.46 -41.07
CA MET A 1 -26.88 -11.37 -41.00
C MET A 1 -25.53 -12.00 -40.69
N LYS A 2 -24.45 -11.40 -41.17
CA LYS A 2 -23.07 -11.80 -40.84
C LYS A 2 -22.36 -10.55 -40.30
N ALA A 3 -21.75 -10.66 -39.13
CA ALA A 3 -20.96 -9.59 -38.59
C ALA A 3 -19.61 -9.49 -39.32
N ILE A 4 -19.22 -8.30 -39.69
CA ILE A 4 -17.93 -7.98 -40.32
C ILE A 4 -17.36 -6.78 -39.57
N CYS A 5 -16.16 -6.92 -39.02
CA CYS A 5 -15.42 -5.80 -38.47
C CYS A 5 -14.62 -5.14 -39.61
N HIS A 6 -14.80 -3.85 -39.79
CA HIS A 6 -14.13 -3.08 -40.87
C HIS A 6 -12.80 -2.46 -40.45
N ASP A 7 -12.45 -2.59 -39.17
CA ASP A 7 -11.32 -1.86 -38.57
C ASP A 7 -10.10 -2.75 -38.27
N ASP A 8 -9.98 -3.90 -38.96
CA ASP A 8 -8.75 -4.71 -38.87
C ASP A 8 -7.63 -4.02 -39.65
N PHE A 9 -7.10 -2.94 -39.04
CA PHE A 9 -6.02 -2.17 -39.62
C PHE A 9 -4.67 -2.60 -39.06
N TRP A 10 -3.74 -2.93 -39.93
CA TRP A 10 -2.35 -3.18 -39.58
C TRP A 10 -1.60 -1.84 -39.62
N SER A 11 -1.31 -1.25 -38.45
CA SER A 11 -0.46 -0.08 -38.36
C SER A 11 0.99 -0.47 -38.66
N GLU A 12 1.67 0.31 -39.48
CA GLU A 12 3.09 0.14 -39.81
C GLU A 12 4.03 0.32 -38.59
N ASN A 13 3.51 0.84 -37.48
CA ASN A 13 4.26 1.13 -36.26
C ASN A 13 3.97 0.12 -35.15
N TYR A 14 4.53 -1.09 -35.23
CA TYR A 14 4.74 -2.03 -34.11
C TYR A 14 3.52 -2.46 -33.26
N LYS A 15 2.36 -1.84 -33.41
CA LYS A 15 1.11 -2.25 -32.76
C LYS A 15 0.20 -2.93 -33.76
N LYS A 16 0.00 -4.24 -33.59
CA LYS A 16 -0.97 -4.99 -34.38
C LYS A 16 -2.10 -5.39 -33.46
N TYR A 17 -3.30 -5.30 -33.95
CA TYR A 17 -4.48 -5.77 -33.22
C TYR A 17 -5.42 -6.53 -34.16
N VAL A 18 -6.26 -7.35 -33.58
CA VAL A 18 -7.36 -8.00 -34.27
C VAL A 18 -8.65 -7.79 -33.49
N HIS A 19 -9.77 -7.85 -34.19
CA HIS A 19 -11.08 -7.88 -33.58
C HIS A 19 -11.66 -9.30 -33.68
N LEU A 20 -11.91 -9.93 -32.54
CA LEU A 20 -12.56 -11.22 -32.46
C LEU A 20 -14.05 -11.01 -32.15
N PHE A 21 -14.89 -11.74 -32.87
CA PHE A 21 -16.34 -11.64 -32.67
C PHE A 21 -16.74 -12.16 -31.29
N ASP A 22 -17.40 -11.31 -30.50
CA ASP A 22 -17.95 -11.67 -29.20
C ASP A 22 -19.37 -12.25 -29.30
N GLY A 23 -20.24 -11.61 -30.06
CA GLY A 23 -21.62 -12.06 -30.22
C GLY A 23 -22.56 -11.00 -30.77
N TRP A 24 -23.80 -11.39 -31.02
CA TRP A 24 -24.90 -10.49 -31.34
C TRP A 24 -25.64 -10.10 -30.06
N TYR A 25 -26.02 -8.82 -29.97
CA TYR A 25 -26.68 -8.24 -28.81
C TYR A 25 -27.97 -7.51 -29.18
N ASP A 26 -28.99 -7.66 -28.33
CA ASP A 26 -30.20 -6.85 -28.27
C ASP A 26 -30.08 -5.97 -27.00
N GLY A 27 -29.68 -4.70 -27.16
CA GLY A 27 -29.22 -3.87 -26.05
C GLY A 27 -27.97 -4.47 -25.40
N ASP A 28 -28.06 -4.79 -24.11
CA ASP A 28 -26.97 -5.42 -23.33
C ASP A 28 -27.09 -6.96 -23.25
N THR A 29 -28.14 -7.53 -23.80
CA THR A 29 -28.36 -8.97 -23.75
C THR A 29 -27.77 -9.65 -24.98
N LYS A 30 -26.84 -10.59 -24.75
CA LYS A 30 -26.30 -11.42 -25.81
C LYS A 30 -27.36 -12.41 -26.29
N VAL A 31 -27.66 -12.39 -27.60
CA VAL A 31 -28.71 -13.20 -28.22
C VAL A 31 -28.21 -14.32 -29.12
N CYS A 32 -26.96 -14.20 -29.61
CA CYS A 32 -26.34 -15.24 -30.43
C CYS A 32 -24.82 -15.16 -30.37
N ASP A 33 -24.19 -16.32 -30.29
CA ASP A 33 -22.74 -16.49 -30.27
C ASP A 33 -22.13 -16.71 -31.67
N ASP A 34 -22.92 -17.06 -32.66
CA ASP A 34 -22.41 -17.35 -34.00
C ASP A 34 -22.23 -16.08 -34.81
N ILE A 35 -21.11 -15.97 -35.54
CA ILE A 35 -20.81 -14.79 -36.39
C ILE A 35 -21.90 -14.58 -37.46
N THR A 36 -22.60 -15.62 -37.86
CA THR A 36 -23.75 -15.55 -38.73
C THR A 36 -25.01 -15.84 -37.95
N TYR A 37 -25.91 -14.86 -37.87
CA TYR A 37 -27.16 -14.96 -37.10
C TYR A 37 -28.37 -14.89 -38.03
N THR A 38 -29.25 -15.85 -37.92
CA THR A 38 -30.55 -15.85 -38.60
C THR A 38 -31.62 -15.36 -37.64
N TYR A 39 -32.13 -14.19 -37.88
CA TYR A 39 -33.17 -13.56 -37.09
C TYR A 39 -34.50 -13.63 -37.83
N THR A 40 -35.53 -14.10 -37.16
CA THR A 40 -36.92 -14.07 -37.69
C THR A 40 -37.54 -12.74 -37.36
N VAL A 41 -37.89 -11.96 -38.39
CA VAL A 41 -38.47 -10.61 -38.22
C VAL A 41 -39.84 -10.71 -37.53
N GLY A 42 -39.94 -10.10 -36.34
CA GLY A 42 -41.17 -9.98 -35.57
C GLY A 42 -41.95 -8.68 -35.94
N LYS A 43 -42.95 -8.34 -35.13
CA LYS A 43 -43.72 -7.11 -35.32
C LYS A 43 -43.11 -5.88 -34.68
N GLU A 44 -42.07 -6.03 -33.86
CA GLU A 44 -41.38 -4.97 -33.17
C GLU A 44 -40.04 -4.64 -33.86
N ASP A 45 -39.72 -3.35 -33.95
CA ASP A 45 -38.42 -2.92 -34.41
C ASP A 45 -37.33 -3.31 -33.42
N LYS A 46 -36.32 -4.05 -33.84
CA LYS A 46 -35.16 -4.45 -33.05
C LYS A 46 -33.87 -3.99 -33.68
N VAL A 47 -32.95 -3.52 -32.84
CA VAL A 47 -31.59 -3.17 -33.23
C VAL A 47 -30.65 -4.22 -32.70
N LEU A 48 -30.13 -5.06 -33.58
CA LEU A 48 -29.14 -6.08 -33.24
C LEU A 48 -27.74 -5.57 -33.57
N VAL A 49 -26.86 -5.61 -32.57
CA VAL A 49 -25.49 -5.12 -32.69
C VAL A 49 -24.52 -6.31 -32.56
N GLY A 50 -23.63 -6.46 -33.56
CA GLY A 50 -22.50 -7.38 -33.45
C GLY A 50 -21.38 -6.69 -32.65
N LYS A 51 -21.05 -7.24 -31.49
CA LYS A 51 -19.92 -6.74 -30.68
C LYS A 51 -18.66 -7.55 -30.97
N PHE A 52 -17.51 -6.87 -30.89
CA PHE A 52 -16.19 -7.43 -31.10
C PHE A 52 -15.28 -7.07 -29.93
N ILE A 53 -14.36 -7.98 -29.59
CA ILE A 53 -13.32 -7.79 -28.60
C ILE A 53 -12.03 -7.51 -29.33
N ARG A 54 -11.38 -6.43 -28.97
CA ARG A 54 -10.07 -6.07 -29.49
C ARG A 54 -8.97 -6.82 -28.74
N ILE A 55 -8.05 -7.40 -29.51
CA ILE A 55 -6.83 -8.01 -29.00
C ILE A 55 -5.64 -7.25 -29.58
N ASP A 56 -4.88 -6.60 -28.73
CA ASP A 56 -3.67 -5.88 -29.11
C ASP A 56 -2.44 -6.77 -28.95
N PHE A 57 -1.56 -6.83 -29.94
CA PHE A 57 -0.30 -7.56 -29.94
C PHE A 57 0.87 -6.60 -29.84
N TYR A 58 1.68 -6.76 -28.81
CA TYR A 58 2.83 -5.92 -28.53
C TYR A 58 4.12 -6.71 -28.59
N PRO A 59 5.13 -6.30 -29.39
CA PRO A 59 6.37 -7.05 -29.54
C PRO A 59 7.34 -6.92 -28.35
N GLY A 60 7.02 -6.11 -27.33
CA GLY A 60 7.96 -5.76 -26.27
C GLY A 60 9.11 -4.87 -26.78
N TYR A 61 10.09 -4.63 -25.90
CA TYR A 61 11.25 -3.77 -26.23
C TYR A 61 12.36 -4.47 -27.01
N ASP A 62 12.23 -5.76 -27.26
CA ASP A 62 13.34 -6.62 -27.64
C ASP A 62 13.54 -6.75 -29.15
N GLY A 63 12.83 -5.94 -29.95
CA GLY A 63 13.07 -5.79 -31.39
C GLY A 63 12.50 -6.89 -32.31
N GLY A 64 11.63 -7.77 -31.78
CA GLY A 64 10.85 -8.69 -32.59
C GLY A 64 9.52 -8.08 -33.04
N TYR A 65 8.68 -8.85 -33.73
CA TYR A 65 7.32 -8.48 -34.07
C TYR A 65 6.39 -9.71 -34.11
N CYS A 66 5.11 -9.49 -34.12
CA CYS A 66 4.11 -10.54 -34.25
C CYS A 66 3.48 -10.54 -35.65
N ILE A 67 3.17 -11.68 -36.17
CA ILE A 67 2.33 -11.83 -37.35
C ILE A 67 1.06 -12.60 -36.99
N VAL A 68 -0.06 -12.21 -37.55
CA VAL A 68 -1.28 -12.99 -37.50
C VAL A 68 -1.23 -13.99 -38.66
N GLU A 69 -1.18 -15.26 -38.33
CA GLU A 69 -1.16 -16.30 -39.35
C GLU A 69 -2.56 -16.70 -39.83
N LYS A 70 -3.51 -16.75 -38.90
CA LYS A 70 -4.87 -17.19 -39.21
C LYS A 70 -5.90 -16.61 -38.24
N VAL A 71 -7.00 -16.13 -38.77
CA VAL A 71 -8.22 -15.87 -37.98
C VAL A 71 -9.17 -17.03 -38.23
N GLY A 72 -9.76 -17.56 -37.15
CA GLY A 72 -10.71 -18.65 -37.24
C GLY A 72 -11.93 -18.29 -38.09
N ASN A 73 -12.51 -19.27 -38.82
CA ASN A 73 -13.69 -19.04 -39.65
C ASN A 73 -14.92 -18.59 -38.86
N ASP A 74 -14.93 -18.88 -37.57
CA ASP A 74 -15.95 -18.46 -36.60
C ASP A 74 -15.77 -17.00 -36.14
N GLY A 75 -14.65 -16.36 -36.52
CA GLY A 75 -14.28 -15.04 -36.07
C GLY A 75 -13.89 -14.94 -34.60
N LYS A 76 -13.82 -16.04 -33.87
CA LYS A 76 -13.63 -16.10 -32.42
C LYS A 76 -12.22 -16.52 -31.97
N SER A 77 -11.36 -16.85 -32.92
CA SER A 77 -10.00 -17.26 -32.62
C SER A 77 -9.00 -16.64 -33.58
N VAL A 78 -7.78 -16.45 -33.12
CA VAL A 78 -6.65 -15.99 -33.90
C VAL A 78 -5.41 -16.78 -33.53
N THR A 79 -4.64 -17.20 -34.55
CA THR A 79 -3.31 -17.76 -34.38
C THR A 79 -2.27 -16.71 -34.76
N VAL A 80 -1.37 -16.44 -33.84
CA VAL A 80 -0.28 -15.49 -34.00
C VAL A 80 1.06 -16.20 -33.87
N LYS A 81 2.08 -15.63 -34.51
CA LYS A 81 3.44 -16.13 -34.43
C LYS A 81 4.39 -15.01 -34.09
N GLY A 82 5.28 -15.26 -33.12
CA GLY A 82 6.38 -14.38 -32.79
C GLY A 82 7.44 -14.45 -33.90
N VAL A 83 7.86 -13.32 -34.43
CA VAL A 83 8.97 -13.22 -35.37
C VAL A 83 10.17 -12.65 -34.62
N MET A 84 11.25 -13.44 -34.62
CA MET A 84 12.47 -13.12 -33.93
C MET A 84 13.13 -11.89 -34.53
N SER A 85 13.81 -11.13 -33.70
CA SER A 85 14.79 -10.13 -34.15
C SER A 85 15.87 -10.77 -35.03
N THR A 86 16.51 -9.97 -35.88
CA THR A 86 17.72 -10.38 -36.61
C THR A 86 18.92 -10.61 -35.71
N ASP A 87 18.82 -10.18 -34.45
CA ASP A 87 19.81 -10.43 -33.43
C ASP A 87 19.75 -11.92 -32.98
N THR A 88 20.72 -12.69 -33.41
CA THR A 88 20.79 -14.13 -33.15
C THR A 88 21.16 -14.47 -31.70
N SER A 89 21.55 -13.49 -30.89
CA SER A 89 21.78 -13.67 -29.46
C SER A 89 20.48 -13.82 -28.67
N LYS A 90 19.36 -13.35 -29.22
CA LYS A 90 18.05 -13.36 -28.58
C LYS A 90 17.25 -14.60 -28.94
N LYS A 91 16.52 -15.12 -27.96
CA LYS A 91 15.63 -16.28 -28.10
C LYS A 91 14.21 -15.89 -27.73
N PHE A 92 13.23 -16.53 -28.35
CA PHE A 92 11.85 -16.37 -27.97
C PHE A 92 11.66 -16.92 -26.54
N TRP A 93 11.18 -16.06 -25.65
CA TRP A 93 10.94 -16.43 -24.27
C TRP A 93 9.49 -16.85 -24.01
N GLY A 94 8.53 -16.13 -24.58
CA GLY A 94 7.13 -16.50 -24.41
C GLY A 94 6.15 -15.38 -24.75
N TRP A 95 4.90 -15.74 -24.62
CA TRP A 95 3.75 -14.87 -24.73
C TRP A 95 3.25 -14.53 -23.33
N PHE A 96 2.81 -13.29 -23.16
CA PHE A 96 2.29 -12.77 -21.90
C PHE A 96 0.97 -12.04 -22.11
N ASP A 97 0.04 -12.24 -21.18
CA ASP A 97 -1.16 -11.42 -21.04
C ASP A 97 -0.82 -10.20 -20.17
N ALA A 98 -1.19 -9.01 -20.59
CA ALA A 98 -0.85 -7.78 -19.90
C ALA A 98 -2.03 -6.81 -19.89
N GLU A 99 -2.19 -6.07 -18.80
CA GLU A 99 -3.16 -4.97 -18.71
C GLU A 99 -2.61 -3.68 -19.35
N ASP A 100 -1.28 -3.49 -19.31
CA ASP A 100 -0.59 -2.33 -19.82
C ASP A 100 0.77 -2.74 -20.41
N SER A 101 1.15 -2.15 -21.52
CA SER A 101 2.42 -2.44 -22.21
C SER A 101 3.67 -1.95 -21.46
N TRP A 102 3.52 -1.12 -20.43
CA TRP A 102 4.65 -0.42 -19.79
C TRP A 102 4.95 -0.83 -18.36
N SER A 103 3.98 -1.36 -17.65
CA SER A 103 4.07 -1.47 -16.20
C SER A 103 3.55 -2.78 -15.61
N GLY A 104 3.14 -3.74 -16.43
CA GLY A 104 2.58 -5.00 -15.92
C GLY A 104 1.31 -4.85 -15.09
N PRO A 105 0.84 -5.86 -14.42
CA PRO A 105 1.47 -7.19 -14.34
C PRO A 105 1.42 -7.93 -15.67
N TYR A 106 2.46 -8.72 -15.94
CA TYR A 106 2.55 -9.60 -17.10
C TYR A 106 2.34 -11.04 -16.63
N GLN A 107 1.32 -11.70 -17.17
CA GLN A 107 1.02 -13.08 -16.87
C GLN A 107 1.49 -13.97 -18.03
N PHE A 108 2.35 -14.92 -17.75
CA PHE A 108 2.84 -15.87 -18.75
C PHE A 108 1.71 -16.73 -19.31
N ILE A 109 1.69 -16.93 -20.64
CA ILE A 109 0.69 -17.73 -21.35
C ILE A 109 1.32 -18.98 -21.95
N SER A 110 2.39 -18.84 -22.77
CA SER A 110 3.01 -19.96 -23.48
C SER A 110 4.43 -19.65 -23.90
N SER A 111 5.29 -20.67 -23.90
CA SER A 111 6.63 -20.65 -24.50
C SER A 111 6.64 -21.04 -25.98
N ASP A 112 5.50 -21.46 -26.54
CA ASP A 112 5.41 -21.81 -27.97
C ASP A 112 5.47 -20.56 -28.83
N ILE A 113 6.22 -20.59 -29.91
CA ILE A 113 6.36 -19.45 -30.82
C ILE A 113 5.04 -19.10 -31.53
N GLU A 114 4.15 -20.05 -31.66
CA GLU A 114 2.79 -19.88 -32.19
C GLU A 114 1.79 -19.96 -31.04
N LEU A 115 0.89 -18.97 -30.95
CA LEU A 115 -0.13 -18.89 -29.91
C LEU A 115 -1.51 -18.77 -30.58
N THR A 116 -2.45 -19.62 -30.17
CA THR A 116 -3.86 -19.49 -30.56
C THR A 116 -4.67 -18.87 -29.42
N ILE A 117 -5.26 -17.72 -29.68
CA ILE A 117 -6.07 -16.97 -28.72
C ILE A 117 -7.53 -17.08 -29.11
N LYS A 118 -8.38 -17.31 -28.12
CA LYS A 118 -9.84 -17.31 -28.28
C LYS A 118 -10.44 -16.03 -27.71
N ALA A 119 -11.54 -15.57 -28.29
CA ALA A 119 -12.29 -14.45 -27.78
C ALA A 119 -12.71 -14.73 -26.32
N GLY A 120 -12.49 -13.76 -25.46
CA GLY A 120 -12.92 -13.75 -24.08
C GLY A 120 -13.82 -12.54 -23.80
N SER A 121 -14.24 -12.35 -22.56
CA SER A 121 -15.16 -11.28 -22.14
C SER A 121 -14.51 -9.91 -22.01
N LYS A 122 -13.19 -9.75 -22.23
CA LYS A 122 -12.45 -8.52 -22.05
C LYS A 122 -11.45 -8.33 -23.19
N ASP A 123 -11.18 -7.07 -23.51
CA ASP A 123 -10.04 -6.68 -24.35
C ASP A 123 -8.74 -7.17 -23.71
N ARG A 124 -7.81 -7.60 -24.56
CA ARG A 124 -6.53 -8.16 -24.12
C ARG A 124 -5.36 -7.53 -24.84
N MET A 125 -4.27 -7.41 -24.12
CA MET A 125 -2.98 -7.10 -24.67
C MET A 125 -2.07 -8.32 -24.56
N ILE A 126 -1.56 -8.80 -25.68
CA ILE A 126 -0.67 -9.96 -25.74
C ILE A 126 0.71 -9.49 -26.14
N MET A 127 1.67 -9.78 -25.30
CA MET A 127 3.07 -9.43 -25.51
C MET A 127 3.89 -10.67 -25.79
N HIS A 128 4.82 -10.60 -26.73
CA HIS A 128 5.90 -11.56 -26.80
C HIS A 128 7.22 -10.92 -26.33
N ARG A 129 8.07 -11.76 -25.79
CA ARG A 129 9.40 -11.35 -25.35
C ARG A 129 10.47 -12.24 -25.93
N LEU A 130 11.59 -11.60 -26.19
CA LEU A 130 12.83 -12.22 -26.57
C LEU A 130 13.83 -12.05 -25.44
N ILE A 131 14.59 -13.06 -25.13
CA ILE A 131 15.70 -12.96 -24.19
C ILE A 131 17.01 -13.35 -24.88
N ASP A 132 18.10 -12.78 -24.40
CA ASP A 132 19.45 -13.25 -24.70
C ASP A 132 19.83 -14.43 -23.76
N SER A 133 21.04 -14.47 -23.24
CA SER A 133 21.48 -15.51 -22.31
C SER A 133 21.02 -15.28 -20.86
N GLU A 134 20.41 -14.15 -20.57
CA GLU A 134 20.03 -13.71 -19.23
C GLU A 134 18.56 -13.29 -19.19
N LEU A 135 17.82 -13.78 -18.21
CA LEU A 135 16.45 -13.35 -17.90
C LEU A 135 16.50 -12.17 -16.93
N SER A 136 16.35 -10.97 -17.43
CA SER A 136 16.27 -9.75 -16.61
C SER A 136 14.82 -9.31 -16.42
N ILE A 137 14.38 -9.21 -15.17
CA ILE A 137 13.00 -8.88 -14.77
C ILE A 137 12.98 -7.48 -14.16
N HIS A 138 12.42 -6.52 -14.87
CA HIS A 138 12.27 -5.12 -14.47
C HIS A 138 10.85 -4.75 -14.06
N GLU A 139 9.88 -5.58 -14.43
CA GLU A 139 8.46 -5.37 -14.23
C GLU A 139 7.82 -6.50 -13.42
N ASN A 140 6.52 -6.44 -13.23
CA ASN A 140 5.78 -7.49 -12.55
C ASN A 140 5.50 -8.66 -13.50
N VAL A 141 6.07 -9.82 -13.23
CA VAL A 141 5.95 -11.02 -14.07
C VAL A 141 5.43 -12.18 -13.24
N THR A 142 4.41 -12.86 -13.77
CA THR A 142 3.87 -14.09 -13.19
C THR A 142 4.08 -15.24 -14.15
N PHE A 143 4.71 -16.32 -13.66
CA PHE A 143 4.83 -17.58 -14.36
C PHE A 143 3.82 -18.58 -13.80
N THR A 144 3.00 -19.11 -14.66
CA THR A 144 2.10 -20.23 -14.37
C THR A 144 2.76 -21.57 -14.68
N ASP A 145 2.06 -22.66 -14.51
CA ASP A 145 2.59 -24.03 -14.72
C ASP A 145 3.28 -24.22 -16.09
N GLY A 146 4.36 -24.98 -16.07
CA GLY A 146 5.01 -25.52 -17.25
C GLY A 146 6.21 -24.75 -17.78
N MET A 147 6.54 -23.59 -17.23
CA MET A 147 7.73 -22.87 -17.66
C MET A 147 8.96 -23.22 -16.84
N LYS A 148 10.02 -23.59 -17.55
CA LYS A 148 11.35 -23.82 -16.97
C LYS A 148 12.27 -22.70 -17.40
N VAL A 149 13.00 -22.15 -16.44
CA VAL A 149 14.08 -21.20 -16.71
C VAL A 149 15.39 -21.86 -16.37
N GLU A 150 16.30 -21.82 -17.33
CA GLU A 150 17.68 -22.30 -17.19
C GLU A 150 18.64 -21.16 -17.51
N GLY A 151 19.82 -21.15 -16.88
CA GLY A 151 20.84 -20.15 -17.13
C GLY A 151 20.88 -19.07 -16.05
N ILE A 152 20.87 -17.80 -16.45
CA ILE A 152 21.01 -16.66 -15.54
C ILE A 152 19.66 -15.98 -15.38
N ALA A 153 19.25 -15.69 -14.15
CA ALA A 153 18.10 -14.85 -13.87
C ALA A 153 18.49 -13.67 -12.96
N VAL A 154 17.98 -12.49 -13.29
CA VAL A 154 18.20 -11.26 -12.55
C VAL A 154 16.86 -10.61 -12.24
N LEU A 155 16.53 -10.47 -10.97
CA LEU A 155 15.36 -9.76 -10.51
C LEU A 155 15.77 -8.37 -10.04
N LEU A 156 15.50 -7.38 -10.86
CA LEU A 156 15.93 -6.00 -10.68
C LEU A 156 15.00 -5.24 -9.74
N ARG A 157 15.48 -4.10 -9.27
CA ARG A 157 14.72 -3.21 -8.36
C ARG A 157 13.33 -2.90 -8.92
N PHE A 158 12.36 -2.91 -8.03
CA PHE A 158 10.94 -2.66 -8.34
C PHE A 158 10.27 -3.68 -9.27
N GLY A 159 11.04 -4.65 -9.79
CA GLY A 159 10.49 -5.80 -10.47
C GLY A 159 9.87 -6.78 -9.48
N SER A 160 8.89 -7.55 -9.93
CA SER A 160 8.39 -8.67 -9.16
C SER A 160 8.33 -9.94 -9.98
N LEU A 161 8.66 -11.04 -9.33
CA LEU A 161 8.57 -12.37 -9.90
C LEU A 161 7.65 -13.23 -9.05
N THR A 162 6.53 -13.65 -9.64
CA THR A 162 5.64 -14.64 -9.06
C THR A 162 5.75 -15.94 -9.86
N VAL A 163 6.02 -17.05 -9.19
CA VAL A 163 6.06 -18.38 -9.80
C VAL A 163 5.00 -19.25 -9.12
N GLU A 164 3.90 -19.49 -9.82
CA GLU A 164 2.76 -20.27 -9.32
C GLU A 164 2.89 -21.77 -9.61
N GLY A 165 3.71 -22.14 -10.60
CA GLY A 165 3.90 -23.50 -11.05
C GLY A 165 4.70 -24.37 -10.08
N ASN A 166 4.62 -25.69 -10.29
CA ASN A 166 5.35 -26.69 -9.50
C ASN A 166 6.66 -27.14 -10.15
N GLU A 167 7.00 -26.61 -11.33
CA GLU A 167 8.24 -26.96 -12.02
C GLU A 167 9.44 -26.30 -11.34
N ALA A 168 10.42 -27.13 -11.01
CA ALA A 168 11.67 -26.63 -10.40
C ALA A 168 12.53 -25.90 -11.44
N TRP A 169 12.98 -24.70 -11.10
CA TRP A 169 13.96 -23.95 -11.90
C TRP A 169 15.37 -24.35 -11.53
N LYS A 170 16.22 -24.53 -12.56
CA LYS A 170 17.64 -24.81 -12.38
C LYS A 170 18.47 -23.72 -13.04
N LEU A 171 18.92 -22.79 -12.22
CA LEU A 171 19.68 -21.65 -12.67
C LEU A 171 21.19 -21.86 -12.45
N LYS A 172 22.00 -21.34 -13.33
CA LYS A 172 23.42 -21.19 -13.11
C LYS A 172 23.70 -20.09 -12.10
N SER A 173 22.98 -18.95 -12.21
CA SER A 173 23.05 -17.89 -11.22
C SER A 173 21.70 -17.18 -11.08
N PHE A 174 21.44 -16.66 -9.88
CA PHE A 174 20.31 -15.81 -9.57
C PHE A 174 20.78 -14.55 -8.84
N ALA A 175 20.52 -13.39 -9.43
CA ALA A 175 20.77 -12.11 -8.81
C ALA A 175 19.46 -11.46 -8.37
N TYR A 176 19.36 -11.17 -7.08
CA TYR A 176 18.23 -10.48 -6.48
C TYR A 176 18.67 -9.08 -6.06
N TYR A 177 17.92 -8.07 -6.49
CA TYR A 177 18.16 -6.68 -6.11
C TYR A 177 17.19 -6.22 -5.04
N ARG A 178 17.65 -5.32 -4.16
CA ARG A 178 16.78 -4.72 -3.13
C ARG A 178 15.52 -4.09 -3.76
N ASP A 179 14.47 -3.97 -3.00
CA ASP A 179 13.16 -3.46 -3.43
C ASP A 179 12.49 -4.30 -4.55
N ALA A 180 13.08 -5.43 -4.92
CA ALA A 180 12.43 -6.42 -5.77
C ALA A 180 11.54 -7.35 -4.94
N SER A 181 10.49 -7.89 -5.54
CA SER A 181 9.57 -8.81 -4.84
C SER A 181 9.59 -10.19 -5.48
N LEU A 182 9.84 -11.21 -4.66
CA LEU A 182 9.93 -12.59 -5.11
C LEU A 182 8.90 -13.47 -4.37
N LEU A 183 7.89 -13.93 -5.11
CA LEU A 183 6.89 -14.88 -4.63
C LEU A 183 7.00 -16.18 -5.41
N VAL A 184 7.48 -17.22 -4.78
CA VAL A 184 7.73 -18.50 -5.45
C VAL A 184 7.02 -19.63 -4.72
N ASN A 185 6.26 -20.43 -5.46
CA ASN A 185 5.61 -21.63 -4.96
C ASN A 185 6.38 -22.92 -5.36
N SER A 186 7.24 -22.83 -6.38
CA SER A 186 8.10 -23.94 -6.83
C SER A 186 9.52 -23.85 -6.24
N ASP A 187 10.31 -24.89 -6.42
CA ASP A 187 11.72 -24.87 -6.02
C ASP A 187 12.56 -24.17 -7.08
N ILE A 188 13.31 -23.15 -6.68
CA ILE A 188 14.37 -22.55 -7.48
C ILE A 188 15.70 -23.05 -6.93
N GLN A 189 16.53 -23.63 -7.80
CA GLN A 189 17.89 -24.01 -7.50
C GLN A 189 18.84 -23.14 -8.34
N ALA A 190 19.88 -22.61 -7.73
CA ALA A 190 20.91 -21.88 -8.44
C ALA A 190 22.29 -22.27 -7.88
N ASP A 191 23.29 -22.37 -8.77
CA ASP A 191 24.66 -22.66 -8.36
C ASP A 191 25.28 -21.45 -7.62
N GLU A 192 24.88 -20.25 -8.00
CA GLU A 192 25.32 -19.00 -7.39
C GLU A 192 24.12 -18.07 -7.16
N ILE A 193 24.04 -17.47 -5.96
CA ILE A 193 23.03 -16.50 -5.61
C ILE A 193 23.71 -15.26 -5.08
N THR A 194 23.30 -14.12 -5.63
CA THR A 194 23.74 -12.81 -5.15
C THR A 194 22.54 -11.99 -4.71
N CYS A 195 22.67 -11.36 -3.55
CA CYS A 195 21.74 -10.34 -3.10
C CYS A 195 22.43 -8.98 -3.23
N ASN A 196 21.92 -8.15 -4.11
CA ASN A 196 22.52 -6.86 -4.46
C ASN A 196 21.76 -5.72 -3.77
N TRP A 197 22.51 -4.90 -3.09
CA TRP A 197 22.00 -3.71 -2.41
C TRP A 197 22.71 -2.49 -2.96
N ASP A 198 22.07 -1.73 -3.80
CA ASP A 198 22.56 -0.47 -4.36
C ASP A 198 21.89 0.71 -3.65
N THR A 199 22.62 1.76 -3.41
CA THR A 199 22.13 2.99 -2.80
C THR A 199 22.80 4.21 -3.43
N TRP A 200 22.07 5.32 -3.47
CA TRP A 200 22.51 6.61 -4.02
C TRP A 200 22.87 7.61 -2.92
N SER A 201 22.86 7.20 -1.66
CA SER A 201 23.04 8.13 -0.55
C SER A 201 23.98 7.59 0.52
N ASN A 202 24.70 8.50 1.16
CA ASN A 202 25.54 8.24 2.32
C ASN A 202 24.71 8.18 3.63
N TYR A 203 23.39 8.04 3.55
CA TYR A 203 22.52 7.93 4.72
C TYR A 203 22.53 6.52 5.29
N TRP A 204 22.01 6.39 6.52
CA TRP A 204 21.73 5.10 7.12
C TRP A 204 20.59 4.39 6.41
N HIS A 205 20.80 3.12 6.10
CA HIS A 205 19.78 2.25 5.54
C HIS A 205 19.41 1.17 6.54
N PHE A 206 18.13 0.85 6.63
CA PHE A 206 17.61 -0.25 7.44
C PHE A 206 17.67 -1.53 6.64
N VAL A 207 18.37 -2.54 7.17
CA VAL A 207 18.59 -3.82 6.48
C VAL A 207 18.30 -4.99 7.42
N SER A 208 17.81 -6.06 6.86
CA SER A 208 17.67 -7.36 7.51
C SER A 208 17.78 -8.46 6.47
N PHE A 209 18.30 -9.61 6.86
CA PHE A 209 18.42 -10.76 5.98
C PHE A 209 17.70 -11.96 6.58
N PRO A 210 17.07 -12.84 5.78
CA PRO A 210 16.43 -14.05 6.28
C PRO A 210 17.43 -15.16 6.64
N TYR A 211 18.72 -14.88 6.58
CA TYR A 211 19.83 -15.79 6.88
C TYR A 211 20.93 -15.07 7.67
N ASP A 212 21.78 -15.86 8.32
CA ASP A 212 22.98 -15.33 8.99
C ASP A 212 23.99 -14.87 7.93
N LEU A 213 24.47 -13.62 8.03
CA LEU A 213 25.43 -13.03 7.11
C LEU A 213 26.67 -12.56 7.88
N LYS A 214 27.84 -13.10 7.54
CA LYS A 214 29.10 -12.62 8.14
C LYS A 214 29.49 -11.28 7.55
N MET A 215 30.00 -10.40 8.38
CA MET A 215 30.54 -9.10 7.93
C MET A 215 31.57 -9.25 6.81
N SER A 216 32.40 -10.31 6.85
CA SER A 216 33.40 -10.63 5.83
C SER A 216 32.83 -11.08 4.47
N GLU A 217 31.54 -11.43 4.41
CA GLU A 217 30.84 -11.83 3.18
C GLU A 217 30.20 -10.64 2.44
N ILE A 218 30.18 -9.47 3.08
CA ILE A 218 29.71 -8.23 2.46
C ILE A 218 30.81 -7.70 1.54
N LYS A 219 30.54 -7.69 0.24
CA LYS A 219 31.48 -7.17 -0.78
C LYS A 219 30.91 -5.88 -1.34
N LEU A 220 31.68 -4.81 -1.23
CA LEU A 220 31.31 -3.52 -1.80
C LEU A 220 31.45 -3.53 -3.32
N THR A 221 30.59 -2.79 -3.99
CA THR A 221 30.61 -2.64 -5.44
C THR A 221 31.74 -1.72 -5.91
N SER A 222 32.16 -0.78 -5.05
CA SER A 222 33.31 0.10 -5.31
C SER A 222 34.52 -0.31 -4.44
N SER A 223 35.71 -0.29 -5.02
CA SER A 223 36.96 -0.62 -4.32
C SER A 223 37.35 0.38 -3.23
N ASP A 224 36.89 1.62 -3.35
CA ASP A 224 37.24 2.73 -2.45
C ASP A 224 36.16 2.99 -1.39
N ALA A 225 35.04 2.32 -1.50
CA ALA A 225 33.96 2.44 -0.55
C ALA A 225 34.32 1.79 0.80
N ARG A 226 33.80 2.37 1.86
CA ARG A 226 33.83 1.81 3.21
C ARG A 226 32.40 1.73 3.72
N PHE A 227 32.15 0.82 4.64
CA PHE A 227 30.85 0.71 5.27
C PHE A 227 30.96 0.50 6.77
N VAL A 228 29.88 0.85 7.45
CA VAL A 228 29.71 0.63 8.88
C VAL A 228 28.34 -0.02 9.08
N VAL A 229 28.32 -1.08 9.89
CA VAL A 229 27.07 -1.73 10.31
C VAL A 229 26.90 -1.54 11.81
N ARG A 230 25.70 -1.18 12.24
CA ARG A 230 25.35 -1.12 13.65
C ARG A 230 24.14 -2.01 13.94
N GLU A 231 24.18 -2.66 15.07
CA GLU A 231 23.03 -3.36 15.64
C GLU A 231 22.35 -2.50 16.70
N TYR A 232 21.07 -2.75 16.85
CA TYR A 232 20.27 -2.10 17.89
C TYR A 232 20.33 -2.89 19.19
N ASP A 233 20.60 -2.19 20.29
CA ASP A 233 20.62 -2.73 21.65
C ASP A 233 19.42 -2.19 22.44
N GLY A 234 18.32 -2.95 22.44
CA GLY A 234 17.10 -2.59 23.17
C GLY A 234 17.27 -2.58 24.68
N LYS A 235 18.22 -3.38 25.22
CA LYS A 235 18.53 -3.33 26.65
C LYS A 235 19.25 -2.04 27.01
N SER A 236 20.24 -1.65 26.26
CA SER A 236 20.95 -0.37 26.49
C SER A 236 19.99 0.82 26.39
N ARG A 237 19.03 0.79 25.44
CA ARG A 237 17.97 1.82 25.39
C ARG A 237 17.12 1.84 26.64
N ALA A 238 16.70 0.68 27.14
CA ALA A 238 15.88 0.60 28.35
C ALA A 238 16.61 1.14 29.58
N ASP A 239 17.91 0.86 29.69
CA ASP A 239 18.75 1.25 30.84
C ASP A 239 19.25 2.71 30.75
N LYS A 240 19.57 3.22 29.54
CA LYS A 240 20.31 4.48 29.35
C LYS A 240 19.61 5.49 28.45
N GLY A 241 18.56 5.08 27.76
CA GLY A 241 17.82 5.92 26.80
C GLY A 241 18.34 5.84 25.37
N VAL A 242 17.77 6.67 24.48
CA VAL A 242 17.92 6.58 23.01
C VAL A 242 19.37 6.73 22.53
N GLY A 243 20.16 7.58 23.20
CA GLY A 243 21.51 7.91 22.73
C GLY A 243 22.52 6.75 22.76
N GLU A 244 22.26 5.72 23.56
CA GLU A 244 23.17 4.61 23.80
C GLU A 244 22.69 3.29 23.18
N SER A 245 21.72 3.34 22.27
CA SER A 245 21.04 2.14 21.76
C SER A 245 21.70 1.49 20.53
N TRP A 246 22.80 1.99 20.05
CA TRP A 246 23.48 1.47 18.87
C TRP A 246 24.91 1.00 19.17
N ARG A 247 25.23 -0.21 18.70
CA ARG A 247 26.57 -0.81 18.79
C ARG A 247 27.10 -1.10 17.40
N GLN A 248 28.32 -0.65 17.09
CA GLN A 248 29.00 -0.99 15.84
C GLN A 248 29.48 -2.44 15.85
N LEU A 249 29.29 -3.14 14.72
CA LEU A 249 29.80 -4.49 14.50
C LEU A 249 31.25 -4.46 14.04
N CYS A 250 31.98 -5.51 14.43
CA CYS A 250 33.35 -5.79 13.98
C CYS A 250 33.32 -6.76 12.77
N ASP A 251 34.40 -6.79 11.99
CA ASP A 251 34.55 -7.63 10.78
C ASP A 251 34.39 -9.13 11.04
N SER A 252 34.65 -9.59 12.25
CA SER A 252 34.53 -11.00 12.66
C SER A 252 33.10 -11.39 13.09
N GLU A 253 32.19 -10.44 13.18
CA GLU A 253 30.83 -10.68 13.64
C GLU A 253 29.88 -11.09 12.51
N THR A 254 28.70 -11.54 12.91
CA THR A 254 27.67 -12.06 12.00
C THR A 254 26.35 -11.34 12.25
N LEU A 255 25.79 -10.78 11.19
CA LEU A 255 24.40 -10.31 11.19
C LEU A 255 23.48 -11.53 11.31
N LYS A 256 22.63 -11.54 12.33
CA LYS A 256 21.72 -12.65 12.59
C LYS A 256 20.46 -12.57 11.74
N ALA A 257 19.98 -13.71 11.30
CA ALA A 257 18.74 -13.83 10.53
C ALA A 257 17.57 -13.10 11.20
N ASN A 258 16.78 -12.37 10.43
CA ASN A 258 15.56 -11.66 10.83
C ASN A 258 15.77 -10.56 11.89
N LYS A 259 17.00 -10.25 12.25
CA LYS A 259 17.36 -9.12 13.12
C LYS A 259 17.59 -7.87 12.26
N GLY A 260 17.16 -6.72 12.76
CA GLY A 260 17.39 -5.44 12.11
C GLY A 260 18.79 -4.88 12.36
N TYR A 261 19.36 -4.26 11.33
CA TYR A 261 20.64 -3.56 11.36
C TYR A 261 20.53 -2.25 10.59
N ILE A 262 21.41 -1.31 10.88
CA ILE A 262 21.62 -0.15 10.04
C ILE A 262 22.97 -0.24 9.37
N ILE A 263 23.02 0.11 8.10
CA ILE A 263 24.25 0.19 7.31
C ILE A 263 24.39 1.58 6.70
N GLN A 264 25.60 2.10 6.69
CA GLN A 264 25.97 3.34 6.03
C GLN A 264 27.20 3.11 5.20
N PHE A 265 27.19 3.64 3.99
CA PHE A 265 28.33 3.66 3.09
C PHE A 265 28.99 5.03 3.14
N ASN A 266 30.30 5.04 3.01
CA ASN A 266 31.09 6.26 2.85
C ASN A 266 31.91 6.10 1.58
N SER A 267 31.52 6.80 0.53
CA SER A 267 32.20 6.87 -0.74
C SER A 267 32.27 8.32 -1.19
N ASP A 268 33.40 8.69 -1.76
CA ASP A 268 33.56 9.99 -2.41
C ASP A 268 32.86 10.04 -3.79
N ASP A 269 32.46 8.87 -4.30
CA ASP A 269 31.72 8.74 -5.55
C ASP A 269 30.21 8.77 -5.28
N THR A 270 29.51 9.71 -5.91
CA THR A 270 28.06 9.87 -5.80
C THR A 270 27.29 8.80 -6.59
N MET A 271 27.99 7.88 -7.22
CA MET A 271 27.40 6.81 -8.03
C MET A 271 27.31 5.51 -7.23
N ALA A 272 26.07 5.22 -6.82
CA ALA A 272 25.59 3.87 -6.46
C ALA A 272 26.56 2.97 -5.69
N ASP A 273 26.96 3.36 -4.50
CA ASP A 273 27.56 2.40 -3.60
C ASP A 273 26.54 1.39 -3.11
N GLY A 274 26.92 0.16 -3.16
CA GLY A 274 26.12 -0.94 -2.72
C GLY A 274 26.99 -2.07 -2.23
N PHE A 275 26.36 -3.11 -1.80
CA PHE A 275 27.06 -4.34 -1.46
C PHE A 275 26.40 -5.54 -2.13
N THR A 276 27.21 -6.53 -2.40
CA THR A 276 26.78 -7.84 -2.85
C THR A 276 27.07 -8.86 -1.78
N THR A 277 26.13 -9.70 -1.47
CA THR A 277 26.34 -10.88 -0.63
C THR A 277 26.16 -12.13 -1.46
N GLN A 278 27.07 -13.09 -1.29
CA GLN A 278 26.88 -14.42 -1.84
C GLN A 278 26.28 -15.31 -0.76
N THR A 279 25.13 -15.89 -1.03
CA THR A 279 24.55 -16.90 -0.15
C THR A 279 24.33 -18.19 -0.94
N GLY A 280 24.78 -19.30 -0.38
CA GLY A 280 24.47 -20.63 -0.93
C GLY A 280 23.11 -21.16 -0.48
N ASP A 281 22.39 -20.44 0.37
CA ASP A 281 21.12 -20.91 0.92
C ASP A 281 19.90 -20.22 0.31
N MET A 282 19.49 -20.70 -0.88
CA MET A 282 18.24 -20.27 -1.50
C MET A 282 17.00 -20.53 -0.66
N LYS A 283 17.01 -21.55 0.21
CA LYS A 283 15.84 -21.85 1.03
C LYS A 283 15.53 -20.71 2.01
N ALA A 284 16.59 -20.08 2.55
CA ALA A 284 16.41 -18.93 3.42
C ALA A 284 15.87 -17.72 2.67
N LEU A 285 16.36 -17.47 1.44
CA LEU A 285 15.83 -16.39 0.59
C LEU A 285 14.40 -16.68 0.09
N LEU A 286 14.11 -17.95 -0.20
CA LEU A 286 12.80 -18.39 -0.71
C LEU A 286 11.84 -18.86 0.39
N ASN A 287 11.95 -18.33 1.59
CA ASN A 287 11.12 -18.76 2.69
C ASN A 287 9.62 -18.64 2.37
N ARG A 288 8.92 -19.78 2.49
CA ARG A 288 7.48 -19.91 2.23
C ARG A 288 6.68 -20.25 3.48
N ALA A 289 7.36 -20.52 4.57
CA ALA A 289 6.72 -20.87 5.84
C ALA A 289 6.43 -19.62 6.67
N SER A 290 5.51 -19.74 7.62
CA SER A 290 5.34 -18.74 8.66
C SER A 290 6.64 -18.57 9.46
N VAL A 291 6.99 -17.34 9.77
CA VAL A 291 8.18 -16.99 10.55
C VAL A 291 7.74 -16.28 11.83
N ALA A 292 8.00 -16.89 12.97
CA ALA A 292 7.82 -16.26 14.26
C ALA A 292 9.15 -15.63 14.70
N ILE A 293 9.15 -14.32 14.92
CA ILE A 293 10.30 -13.59 15.45
C ILE A 293 10.06 -13.32 16.93
N PRO A 294 10.83 -13.92 17.83
CA PRO A 294 10.68 -13.67 19.25
C PRO A 294 11.09 -12.23 19.58
N LEU A 295 10.18 -11.50 20.22
CA LEU A 295 10.46 -10.16 20.72
C LEU A 295 10.95 -10.22 22.16
N ASN A 296 12.05 -9.54 22.43
CA ASN A 296 12.63 -9.43 23.77
C ASN A 296 11.85 -8.43 24.62
N THR A 297 11.88 -8.65 25.92
CA THR A 297 11.32 -7.73 26.93
C THR A 297 12.47 -7.05 27.66
N TYR A 298 12.46 -5.72 27.68
CA TYR A 298 13.46 -4.88 28.34
C TYR A 298 12.74 -3.90 29.26
N ALA A 299 12.74 -4.16 30.57
CA ALA A 299 12.13 -3.27 31.54
C ALA A 299 12.87 -1.94 31.60
N SER A 300 12.12 -0.84 31.73
CA SER A 300 12.62 0.50 31.94
C SER A 300 11.66 1.27 32.84
N ASP A 301 12.19 2.19 33.67
CA ASP A 301 11.38 3.11 34.46
C ASP A 301 10.61 4.12 33.58
N ASN A 302 11.10 4.32 32.36
CA ASN A 302 10.41 5.11 31.35
C ASN A 302 9.82 4.17 30.29
N ALA A 303 8.49 4.04 30.25
CA ALA A 303 7.77 3.18 29.30
C ALA A 303 8.12 3.45 27.82
N MET A 304 8.48 4.69 27.48
CA MET A 304 8.90 5.04 26.12
C MET A 304 10.24 4.41 25.71
N ASN A 305 11.07 3.97 26.64
CA ASN A 305 12.34 3.31 26.39
C ASN A 305 12.25 1.78 26.51
N ALA A 306 11.16 1.26 27.07
CA ALA A 306 10.98 -0.16 27.33
C ALA A 306 10.70 -0.96 26.05
N ASN A 307 11.11 -2.22 26.03
CA ASN A 307 10.62 -3.27 25.11
C ASN A 307 10.85 -3.03 23.60
N TRP A 308 11.74 -2.15 23.21
CA TRP A 308 12.04 -1.91 21.81
C TRP A 308 12.86 -3.04 21.19
N ASN A 309 12.40 -3.51 20.03
CA ASN A 309 13.05 -4.51 19.21
C ASN A 309 13.24 -3.96 17.79
N PHE A 310 14.36 -4.27 17.17
CA PHE A 310 14.66 -3.93 15.79
C PHE A 310 14.80 -5.23 15.00
N VAL A 311 13.84 -5.50 14.16
CA VAL A 311 13.62 -6.77 13.47
C VAL A 311 13.42 -6.52 11.98
N GLY A 312 13.39 -7.58 11.17
CA GLY A 312 13.27 -7.44 9.73
C GLY A 312 12.12 -8.23 9.11
N ASN A 313 11.72 -7.80 7.93
CA ASN A 313 10.87 -8.57 7.04
C ASN A 313 11.62 -9.83 6.59
N PRO A 314 11.15 -11.05 6.95
CA PRO A 314 11.86 -12.29 6.65
C PRO A 314 11.68 -12.77 5.20
N TYR A 315 10.91 -12.05 4.40
CA TYR A 315 10.61 -12.44 3.03
C TYR A 315 11.27 -11.51 2.02
N PRO A 316 11.72 -12.01 0.89
CA PRO A 316 12.19 -11.21 -0.24
C PRO A 316 10.99 -10.69 -1.06
N ALA A 317 9.97 -10.21 -0.38
CA ALA A 317 8.73 -9.67 -0.94
C ALA A 317 8.22 -8.55 -0.07
N TYR A 318 7.45 -7.63 -0.64
CA TYR A 318 6.69 -6.68 0.16
C TYR A 318 5.75 -7.42 1.10
N TYR A 319 5.55 -6.87 2.30
CA TYR A 319 4.69 -7.50 3.31
C TYR A 319 3.68 -6.51 3.87
N SER A 320 2.41 -6.89 3.89
CA SER A 320 1.33 -6.05 4.41
C SER A 320 1.45 -5.83 5.92
N VAL A 321 1.53 -4.58 6.36
CA VAL A 321 1.52 -4.20 7.78
C VAL A 321 0.16 -4.51 8.41
N GLU A 322 -0.94 -4.34 7.69
CA GLU A 322 -2.27 -4.73 8.14
C GLU A 322 -2.33 -6.23 8.52
N ARG A 323 -1.62 -7.08 7.77
CA ARG A 323 -1.56 -8.51 8.09
C ARG A 323 -0.86 -8.80 9.41
N LEU A 324 0.18 -8.05 9.78
CA LEU A 324 0.83 -8.21 11.10
C LEU A 324 -0.17 -7.98 12.24
N PHE A 325 -1.00 -6.95 12.14
CA PHE A 325 -2.03 -6.66 13.13
C PHE A 325 -3.15 -7.70 13.12
N ALA A 326 -3.58 -8.16 11.94
CA ALA A 326 -4.57 -9.24 11.83
C ALA A 326 -4.07 -10.57 12.41
N ASP A 327 -2.77 -10.82 12.34
CA ASP A 327 -2.12 -11.99 12.93
C ASP A 327 -1.77 -11.80 14.43
N GLY A 328 -2.23 -10.71 15.05
CA GLY A 328 -2.22 -10.49 16.49
C GLY A 328 -1.08 -9.62 17.02
N LEU A 329 -0.40 -8.85 16.17
CA LEU A 329 0.55 -7.84 16.66
C LEU A 329 -0.21 -6.75 17.44
N ASP A 330 0.17 -6.50 18.69
CA ASP A 330 -0.40 -5.50 19.59
C ASP A 330 0.59 -4.37 19.90
N ALA A 331 1.30 -3.90 18.89
CA ALA A 331 2.35 -2.89 19.00
C ALA A 331 2.25 -1.87 17.87
N THR A 332 2.96 -0.76 17.96
CA THR A 332 3.18 0.14 16.83
C THR A 332 4.37 -0.36 15.99
N VAL A 333 4.27 -0.17 14.67
CA VAL A 333 5.33 -0.46 13.70
C VAL A 333 5.97 0.86 13.29
N THR A 334 7.29 0.99 13.46
CA THR A 334 8.03 2.20 13.08
C THR A 334 9.05 1.86 12.02
N VAL A 335 8.93 2.48 10.85
CA VAL A 335 9.79 2.26 9.69
C VAL A 335 10.58 3.52 9.35
N TRP A 336 11.69 3.36 8.67
CA TRP A 336 12.43 4.46 8.06
C TRP A 336 11.92 4.69 6.65
N SER A 337 11.52 5.90 6.33
CA SER A 337 11.13 6.33 4.99
C SER A 337 12.28 7.13 4.35
N PRO A 338 12.95 6.57 3.33
CA PRO A 338 13.99 7.30 2.61
C PRO A 338 13.47 8.55 1.92
N ASP A 339 12.23 8.54 1.43
CA ASP A 339 11.60 9.66 0.72
C ASP A 339 11.31 10.85 1.63
N LEU A 340 10.89 10.56 2.86
CA LEU A 340 10.67 11.59 3.89
C LEU A 340 11.95 11.93 4.66
N ASN A 341 12.97 11.09 4.52
CA ASN A 341 14.20 11.14 5.31
C ASN A 341 13.90 11.20 6.82
N ASN A 342 12.89 10.44 7.23
CA ASN A 342 12.31 10.44 8.56
C ASN A 342 11.63 9.11 8.89
N TYR A 343 11.16 8.97 10.12
CA TYR A 343 10.40 7.81 10.57
C TYR A 343 8.90 7.95 10.28
N GLU A 344 8.29 6.86 9.85
CA GLU A 344 6.85 6.69 9.75
C GLU A 344 6.35 5.69 10.79
N TYR A 345 5.13 5.89 11.27
CA TYR A 345 4.56 5.15 12.39
C TYR A 345 3.19 4.60 11.99
N TYR A 346 3.00 3.30 12.20
CA TYR A 346 1.80 2.61 11.78
C TYR A 346 1.17 1.83 12.92
N THR A 347 -0.16 1.80 12.94
CA THR A 347 -1.01 1.07 13.87
C THR A 347 -2.00 0.21 13.09
N GLN A 348 -2.85 -0.51 13.79
CA GLN A 348 -3.96 -1.28 13.19
C GLN A 348 -4.95 -0.44 12.34
N ASP A 349 -4.93 0.89 12.49
CA ASP A 349 -5.79 1.80 11.74
C ASP A 349 -5.26 2.10 10.33
N ASP A 350 -3.98 1.78 10.08
CA ASP A 350 -3.33 2.06 8.80
C ASP A 350 -3.58 0.92 7.81
N LYS A 351 -4.01 1.29 6.61
CA LYS A 351 -4.31 0.40 5.49
C LYS A 351 -3.35 0.67 4.34
N ASP A 352 -3.17 -0.33 3.48
CA ASP A 352 -2.34 -0.23 2.27
C ASP A 352 -0.89 0.19 2.55
N VAL A 353 -0.36 -0.24 3.70
CA VAL A 353 1.03 -0.04 4.10
C VAL A 353 1.81 -1.33 3.97
N TYR A 354 3.00 -1.25 3.41
CA TYR A 354 3.82 -2.42 3.12
C TYR A 354 5.27 -2.21 3.59
N LEU A 355 5.81 -3.23 4.25
CA LEU A 355 7.24 -3.32 4.56
C LEU A 355 8.00 -3.74 3.30
N ALA A 356 9.04 -3.02 2.95
CA ALA A 356 9.88 -3.39 1.82
C ALA A 356 10.61 -4.74 2.07
N PRO A 357 10.97 -5.47 1.01
CA PRO A 357 11.76 -6.69 1.13
C PRO A 357 13.09 -6.42 1.82
N LEU A 358 13.53 -7.36 2.66
CA LEU A 358 14.81 -7.32 3.36
C LEU A 358 15.07 -6.03 4.16
N THR A 359 14.01 -5.34 4.53
CA THR A 359 14.07 -4.10 5.33
C THR A 359 13.83 -4.39 6.81
N ALA A 360 14.50 -3.63 7.66
CA ALA A 360 14.28 -3.64 9.10
C ALA A 360 13.28 -2.56 9.54
N PHE A 361 12.65 -2.80 10.69
CA PHE A 361 11.73 -1.87 11.32
C PHE A 361 11.71 -2.06 12.84
N PHE A 362 11.24 -1.05 13.57
CA PHE A 362 11.10 -1.11 15.01
C PHE A 362 9.71 -1.57 15.43
N VAL A 363 9.69 -2.39 16.48
CA VAL A 363 8.47 -2.78 17.20
C VAL A 363 8.71 -2.60 18.69
N GLN A 364 7.78 -1.94 19.37
CA GLN A 364 7.77 -1.87 20.82
C GLN A 364 6.84 -2.95 21.37
N LYS A 365 7.39 -4.02 21.94
CA LYS A 365 6.61 -5.17 22.43
C LYS A 365 5.68 -4.79 23.59
N LYS A 366 4.40 -5.08 23.45
CA LYS A 366 3.43 -5.09 24.55
C LYS A 366 3.33 -6.49 25.14
N THR A 367 2.69 -7.42 24.48
CA THR A 367 2.49 -8.79 24.95
C THR A 367 2.86 -9.85 23.92
N SER A 368 2.54 -9.60 22.64
CA SER A 368 2.67 -10.56 21.55
C SER A 368 4.11 -10.74 21.05
N ASN A 369 4.33 -11.85 20.35
CA ASN A 369 5.45 -12.02 19.45
C ASN A 369 5.05 -11.57 18.04
N LEU A 370 6.04 -11.32 17.21
CA LEU A 370 5.84 -10.94 15.81
C LEU A 370 5.76 -12.22 14.96
N VAL A 371 4.67 -12.37 14.22
CA VAL A 371 4.47 -13.50 13.30
C VAL A 371 4.25 -12.98 11.90
N PHE A 372 5.02 -13.53 10.96
CA PHE A 372 4.86 -13.30 9.54
C PHE A 372 4.26 -14.54 8.88
N ASN A 373 3.05 -14.43 8.36
CA ASN A 373 2.41 -15.49 7.59
C ASN A 373 2.59 -15.25 6.08
N PRO A 374 2.81 -16.30 5.29
CA PRO A 374 3.11 -16.14 3.86
C PRO A 374 2.02 -15.43 3.06
N GLU A 375 0.77 -15.43 3.53
CA GLU A 375 -0.37 -14.73 2.91
C GLU A 375 -0.28 -13.21 2.97
N GLY A 376 0.59 -12.67 3.83
CA GLY A 376 0.84 -11.22 3.90
C GLY A 376 1.82 -10.70 2.85
N ARG A 377 2.46 -11.59 2.08
CA ARG A 377 3.38 -11.19 0.99
C ARG A 377 2.62 -10.65 -0.20
N VAL A 378 3.16 -9.63 -0.84
CA VAL A 378 2.63 -9.05 -2.08
C VAL A 378 3.71 -8.96 -3.15
N ALA A 379 3.33 -9.26 -4.38
CA ALA A 379 4.25 -9.28 -5.51
C ALA A 379 4.73 -7.89 -5.89
N ALA A 380 3.84 -6.91 -5.86
CA ALA A 380 4.12 -5.53 -6.19
C ALA A 380 3.32 -4.61 -5.29
N LEU A 381 3.82 -3.40 -5.09
CA LEU A 381 3.02 -2.40 -4.41
C LEU A 381 1.77 -2.10 -5.25
N PRO A 382 0.59 -2.04 -4.62
CA PRO A 382 -0.59 -1.54 -5.31
C PRO A 382 -0.27 -0.16 -5.88
N ARG A 383 -0.59 0.06 -7.15
CA ARG A 383 -0.54 1.42 -7.71
C ARG A 383 -1.44 2.28 -6.86
N GLU A 384 -1.04 3.52 -6.60
CA GLU A 384 -1.89 4.52 -5.96
C GLU A 384 -3.19 4.66 -6.80
N THR A 385 -4.14 3.77 -6.55
CA THR A 385 -5.54 4.08 -6.77
C THR A 385 -5.82 5.17 -5.77
N GLN A 386 -6.26 6.34 -6.23
CA GLN A 386 -6.74 7.44 -5.39
C GLN A 386 -7.49 6.82 -4.22
N ALA A 387 -6.96 7.01 -3.03
CA ALA A 387 -7.40 6.34 -1.83
C ALA A 387 -8.92 6.43 -1.73
N ALA A 388 -9.58 5.32 -1.94
CA ALA A 388 -10.94 5.16 -1.48
C ALA A 388 -10.85 5.43 0.02
N SER A 389 -11.44 6.53 0.46
CA SER A 389 -11.49 6.94 1.85
C SER A 389 -11.93 5.72 2.65
N ALA A 390 -11.01 5.23 3.49
CA ALA A 390 -11.22 4.07 4.32
C ALA A 390 -12.56 4.22 5.04
N LEU A 391 -13.42 3.24 4.87
CA LEU A 391 -14.65 3.11 5.63
C LEU A 391 -14.26 3.19 7.11
N ARG A 392 -14.69 4.25 7.77
CA ARG A 392 -14.53 4.45 9.20
C ARG A 392 -15.04 3.21 9.92
N SER A 393 -14.21 2.62 10.74
CA SER A 393 -14.67 1.65 11.72
C SER A 393 -15.72 2.36 12.60
N VAL A 394 -16.70 1.62 13.07
CA VAL A 394 -17.76 2.10 13.99
C VAL A 394 -17.17 2.28 15.39
N ASP A 395 -15.96 2.72 15.49
CA ASP A 395 -15.23 2.96 16.71
C ASP A 395 -15.40 4.41 17.12
N ASN A 396 -15.71 4.67 18.38
CA ASN A 396 -15.86 6.02 18.95
C ASN A 396 -14.54 6.83 18.97
N ARG A 397 -13.52 6.36 18.24
CA ARG A 397 -12.18 6.97 18.12
C ARG A 397 -12.17 8.03 17.02
N GLN A 398 -11.62 9.18 17.32
CA GLN A 398 -11.39 10.24 16.32
C GLN A 398 -9.90 10.34 16.01
N VAL A 399 -9.51 9.94 14.81
CA VAL A 399 -8.12 10.00 14.33
C VAL A 399 -7.87 11.31 13.62
N VAL A 400 -6.85 12.06 14.07
CA VAL A 400 -6.41 13.35 13.52
C VAL A 400 -4.99 13.19 13.00
N ASN A 401 -4.81 13.10 11.70
CA ASN A 401 -3.51 13.05 11.05
C ASN A 401 -3.08 14.46 10.64
N LEU A 402 -1.99 14.96 11.24
CA LEU A 402 -1.44 16.28 10.98
C LEU A 402 -0.15 16.18 10.16
N LEU A 403 0.00 17.07 9.20
CA LEU A 403 1.19 17.24 8.37
C LEU A 403 1.82 18.59 8.65
N LEU A 404 3.10 18.62 8.91
CA LEU A 404 3.96 19.81 8.84
C LEU A 404 4.73 19.74 7.52
N ALA A 405 4.61 20.77 6.69
CA ALA A 405 5.32 20.85 5.42
C ALA A 405 6.07 22.20 5.32
N GLY A 406 7.35 22.15 4.98
CA GLY A 406 8.19 23.25 4.56
C GLY A 406 8.68 23.04 3.13
N GLU A 407 9.55 23.90 2.63
CA GLU A 407 10.06 23.82 1.25
C GLU A 407 10.78 22.50 0.95
N LYS A 408 11.59 22.01 1.90
CA LYS A 408 12.45 20.82 1.72
C LYS A 408 12.26 19.75 2.78
N ALA A 409 11.49 20.01 3.80
CA ALA A 409 11.33 19.11 4.93
C ALA A 409 9.86 19.00 5.33
N SER A 410 9.39 17.79 5.55
CA SER A 410 8.05 17.52 6.03
C SER A 410 8.08 16.44 7.11
N ASP A 411 7.06 16.43 7.97
CA ASP A 411 6.88 15.40 8.97
C ASP A 411 5.42 15.32 9.42
N ARG A 412 5.06 14.25 10.11
CA ARG A 412 3.69 13.93 10.51
C ARG A 412 3.59 13.64 12.01
N THR A 413 2.43 13.92 12.56
CA THR A 413 2.02 13.43 13.88
C THR A 413 0.56 13.04 13.85
N ARG A 414 0.16 12.11 14.69
CA ARG A 414 -1.21 11.62 14.82
C ARG A 414 -1.69 11.84 16.24
N VAL A 415 -2.88 12.37 16.39
CA VAL A 415 -3.60 12.43 17.66
C VAL A 415 -4.87 11.57 17.51
N VAL A 416 -5.11 10.71 18.48
CA VAL A 416 -6.30 9.87 18.51
C VAL A 416 -7.08 10.19 19.78
N PHE A 417 -8.30 10.69 19.64
CA PHE A 417 -9.20 10.88 20.76
C PHE A 417 -10.02 9.61 20.96
N ASN A 418 -9.85 8.99 22.14
CA ASN A 418 -10.49 7.73 22.53
C ASN A 418 -10.86 7.80 24.01
N GLU A 419 -12.14 7.64 24.34
CA GLU A 419 -12.61 7.67 25.74
C GLU A 419 -11.99 6.59 26.64
N ALA A 420 -11.56 5.46 26.06
CA ALA A 420 -10.96 4.36 26.79
C ALA A 420 -9.45 4.52 27.01
N ALA A 421 -8.81 5.53 26.40
CA ALA A 421 -7.38 5.78 26.53
C ALA A 421 -7.04 6.47 27.85
N SER A 422 -5.76 6.46 28.20
CA SER A 422 -5.22 7.21 29.34
C SER A 422 -4.40 8.42 28.88
N LEU A 423 -3.97 9.27 29.83
CA LEU A 423 -3.01 10.35 29.59
C LEU A 423 -1.56 9.88 29.72
N GLU A 424 -1.34 8.68 30.24
CA GLU A 424 -0.03 8.05 30.35
C GLU A 424 0.32 7.33 29.04
N TYR A 425 1.62 7.27 28.74
CA TYR A 425 2.11 6.56 27.55
C TYR A 425 1.75 5.07 27.61
N GLU A 426 1.04 4.58 26.62
CA GLU A 426 0.60 3.20 26.51
C GLU A 426 1.16 2.52 25.25
N ILE A 427 2.00 1.48 25.47
CA ILE A 427 2.55 0.68 24.36
C ILE A 427 1.41 0.02 23.57
N GLY A 428 1.46 0.17 22.24
CA GLY A 428 0.44 -0.36 21.32
C GLY A 428 -0.64 0.65 20.93
N LEU A 429 -0.81 1.74 21.70
CA LEU A 429 -1.67 2.87 21.36
C LEU A 429 -0.84 4.10 20.97
N ASP A 430 0.17 4.42 21.78
CA ASP A 430 1.09 5.53 21.55
C ASP A 430 2.34 5.11 20.80
N ALA A 431 2.98 6.07 20.15
CA ALA A 431 4.29 5.90 19.56
C ALA A 431 5.23 7.04 19.94
N ALA A 432 6.37 6.71 20.54
CA ALA A 432 7.42 7.68 20.84
C ALA A 432 7.97 8.27 19.54
N LYS A 433 8.15 9.57 19.48
CA LYS A 433 8.76 10.25 18.33
C LYS A 433 10.25 10.00 18.30
N PHE A 434 10.72 9.33 17.24
CA PHE A 434 12.15 9.19 16.98
C PHE A 434 12.69 10.43 16.30
N GLY A 435 13.87 10.85 16.71
CA GLY A 435 14.61 11.92 16.02
C GLY A 435 15.24 11.37 14.74
N SER A 436 15.08 12.07 13.62
CA SER A 436 15.83 11.74 12.41
C SER A 436 17.34 11.92 12.66
N PRO A 437 18.19 11.01 12.19
CA PRO A 437 19.63 11.22 12.19
C PRO A 437 20.09 12.30 11.22
N ASN A 438 19.20 12.75 10.34
CA ASN A 438 19.49 13.80 9.37
C ASN A 438 19.11 15.19 9.92
N ALA A 439 20.11 16.07 9.97
CA ALA A 439 19.92 17.44 10.46
C ALA A 439 18.99 18.30 9.58
N GLU A 440 18.77 17.89 8.34
CA GLU A 440 17.86 18.58 7.41
C GLU A 440 16.40 18.13 7.52
N ALA A 441 16.11 17.12 8.32
CA ALA A 441 14.76 16.63 8.53
C ALA A 441 14.00 17.51 9.53
N ALA A 442 12.73 17.79 9.25
CA ALA A 442 11.82 18.36 10.24
C ALA A 442 11.38 17.26 11.22
N SER A 443 10.98 17.67 12.43
CA SER A 443 10.31 16.79 13.38
C SER A 443 9.03 17.45 13.87
N PHE A 444 7.90 16.74 13.74
CA PHE A 444 6.59 17.21 14.18
C PHE A 444 5.96 16.20 15.13
N TYR A 445 5.51 16.63 16.29
CA TYR A 445 5.09 15.76 17.37
C TYR A 445 4.01 16.41 18.24
N SER A 446 3.23 15.58 18.90
CA SER A 446 2.43 15.99 20.05
C SER A 446 3.22 15.77 21.35
N LEU A 447 2.78 16.42 22.41
CA LEU A 447 3.37 16.29 23.75
C LEU A 447 2.38 15.62 24.69
N ASP A 448 2.87 14.65 25.47
CA ASP A 448 2.10 14.12 26.60
C ASP A 448 2.08 15.11 27.80
N THR A 449 1.49 14.69 28.91
CA THR A 449 1.41 15.51 30.14
C THR A 449 2.77 15.77 30.78
N GLN A 450 3.75 14.91 30.54
CA GLN A 450 5.12 15.02 31.04
C GLN A 450 6.05 15.79 30.12
N GLY A 451 5.58 16.15 28.92
CA GLY A 451 6.37 16.85 27.90
C GLY A 451 7.18 15.93 26.99
N ASN A 452 6.89 14.64 26.98
CA ASN A 452 7.50 13.69 26.07
C ASN A 452 6.95 13.88 24.64
N ARG A 453 7.79 13.63 23.64
CA ARG A 453 7.45 13.77 22.22
C ARG A 453 6.85 12.48 21.68
N LEU A 454 5.64 12.58 21.14
CA LEU A 454 4.90 11.46 20.58
C LEU A 454 4.63 11.69 19.08
N ALA A 455 4.84 10.65 18.30
CA ALA A 455 4.44 10.59 16.89
C ALA A 455 2.97 10.18 16.75
N ILE A 456 2.50 9.31 17.65
CA ILE A 456 1.10 8.94 17.83
C ILE A 456 0.78 9.15 19.31
N ASN A 457 -0.31 9.84 19.59
CA ASN A 457 -0.78 10.17 20.93
C ASN A 457 -2.27 9.83 21.01
N GLU A 458 -2.60 8.71 21.62
CA GLU A 458 -3.96 8.31 21.87
C GLU A 458 -4.36 8.69 23.29
N ARG A 459 -5.42 9.46 23.44
CA ARG A 459 -5.77 10.12 24.69
C ARG A 459 -7.27 10.28 24.90
N PRO A 460 -7.73 10.48 26.15
CA PRO A 460 -9.15 10.69 26.44
C PRO A 460 -9.70 11.91 25.72
N VAL A 461 -10.97 11.77 25.33
CA VAL A 461 -11.76 12.81 24.65
C VAL A 461 -11.93 14.06 25.54
N ALA A 462 -12.10 13.87 26.84
CA ALA A 462 -12.41 14.93 27.79
C ALA A 462 -11.32 16.01 27.92
N ASP A 463 -10.10 15.74 27.44
CA ASP A 463 -8.97 16.66 27.55
C ASP A 463 -8.82 17.60 26.33
N GLY A 464 -9.57 17.45 25.27
CA GLY A 464 -9.77 18.29 24.06
C GLY A 464 -8.62 19.16 23.56
N VAL A 465 -7.54 19.37 24.35
CA VAL A 465 -6.40 20.22 24.04
C VAL A 465 -5.12 19.41 24.02
N VAL A 466 -4.42 19.44 22.89
CA VAL A 466 -3.14 18.74 22.70
C VAL A 466 -2.04 19.73 22.34
N ARG A 467 -0.98 19.76 23.13
CA ARG A 467 0.19 20.56 22.79
C ARG A 467 0.96 19.94 21.63
N LEU A 468 1.33 20.76 20.65
CA LEU A 468 2.13 20.34 19.52
C LEU A 468 3.47 21.06 19.52
N GLY A 469 4.50 20.35 19.10
CA GLY A 469 5.82 20.90 18.92
C GLY A 469 6.45 20.47 17.60
N CYS A 470 7.44 21.23 17.16
CA CYS A 470 8.24 20.87 16.00
C CYS A 470 9.71 21.25 16.18
N VAL A 471 10.57 20.54 15.45
CA VAL A 471 11.97 20.94 15.21
C VAL A 471 12.10 21.26 13.74
N LEU A 472 12.56 22.46 13.44
CA LEU A 472 12.68 22.98 12.09
C LEU A 472 14.16 23.03 11.68
N PRO A 473 14.53 22.47 10.52
CA PRO A 473 15.93 22.40 10.11
C PRO A 473 16.47 23.75 9.61
N ALA A 474 15.61 24.62 9.12
CA ALA A 474 16.01 25.90 8.52
C ALA A 474 14.99 27.00 8.84
N LYS A 475 15.42 28.26 8.66
CA LYS A 475 14.49 29.39 8.59
C LYS A 475 13.63 29.30 7.35
N GLY A 476 12.33 29.53 7.48
CA GLY A 476 11.40 29.52 6.35
C GLY A 476 9.93 29.52 6.71
N SER A 477 9.14 29.35 5.67
CA SER A 477 7.69 29.23 5.76
C SER A 477 7.30 27.77 5.93
N TYR A 478 6.43 27.49 6.89
CA TYR A 478 5.94 26.14 7.20
C TYR A 478 4.43 26.15 7.28
N THR A 479 3.82 25.05 6.88
CA THR A 479 2.36 24.88 6.89
C THR A 479 1.98 23.67 7.72
N ILE A 480 1.00 23.84 8.62
CA ILE A 480 0.34 22.75 9.35
C ILE A 480 -1.04 22.53 8.72
N SER A 481 -1.32 21.28 8.34
CA SER A 481 -2.59 20.89 7.71
C SER A 481 -3.08 19.53 8.20
N LEU A 482 -4.35 19.24 7.98
CA LEU A 482 -4.87 17.87 8.07
C LEU A 482 -4.50 17.10 6.81
N LYS A 483 -4.06 15.86 6.97
CA LYS A 483 -3.87 14.94 5.83
C LYS A 483 -5.23 14.62 5.18
N GLU A 484 -6.28 14.51 5.99
CA GLU A 484 -7.64 14.18 5.56
C GLU A 484 -8.63 15.06 6.33
N ARG A 485 -9.69 15.50 5.67
CA ARG A 485 -10.75 16.26 6.34
C ARG A 485 -11.55 15.32 7.25
N ILE A 486 -11.69 15.72 8.50
CA ILE A 486 -12.50 15.01 9.50
C ILE A 486 -13.73 15.85 9.81
N GLY A 487 -14.91 15.27 9.78
CA GLY A 487 -16.21 15.97 9.87
C GLY A 487 -16.52 16.67 11.21
N LYS A 488 -15.49 16.92 12.08
CA LYS A 488 -15.61 17.65 13.36
C LYS A 488 -14.63 18.81 13.36
N GLY A 489 -14.94 19.87 14.11
CA GLY A 489 -14.09 21.05 14.24
C GLY A 489 -12.72 20.69 14.86
N ILE A 490 -11.66 20.91 14.11
CA ILE A 490 -10.28 20.79 14.57
C ILE A 490 -9.64 22.15 14.41
N GLN A 491 -9.36 22.78 15.54
CA GLN A 491 -8.73 24.09 15.57
C GLN A 491 -7.26 24.00 15.96
N LEU A 492 -6.42 24.71 15.23
CA LEU A 492 -5.03 24.96 15.60
C LEU A 492 -4.95 26.35 16.21
N VAL A 493 -4.37 26.44 17.39
CA VAL A 493 -4.08 27.72 18.06
C VAL A 493 -2.58 27.96 18.03
N ASP A 494 -2.15 29.05 17.44
CA ASP A 494 -0.78 29.55 17.55
C ASP A 494 -0.69 30.51 18.74
N LYS A 495 -0.10 30.06 19.84
CA LYS A 495 0.03 30.86 21.08
C LYS A 495 0.95 32.09 20.93
N GLN A 496 1.83 32.08 19.94
CA GLN A 496 2.74 33.22 19.69
C GLN A 496 2.00 34.39 19.05
N THR A 497 1.07 34.11 18.14
CA THR A 497 0.33 35.14 17.40
C THR A 497 -1.08 35.34 17.92
N GLY A 498 -1.61 34.40 18.68
CA GLY A 498 -3.01 34.35 19.12
C GLY A 498 -3.97 33.92 18.00
N ALA A 499 -3.46 33.50 16.83
CA ALA A 499 -4.29 33.05 15.71
C ALA A 499 -4.96 31.72 16.03
N VAL A 500 -6.20 31.59 15.58
CA VAL A 500 -7.00 30.34 15.63
C VAL A 500 -7.41 29.99 14.21
N CYS A 501 -7.05 28.78 13.75
CA CYS A 501 -7.32 28.30 12.41
C CYS A 501 -8.14 27.00 12.47
N ASP A 502 -9.26 26.95 11.76
CA ASP A 502 -10.01 25.69 11.55
C ASP A 502 -9.34 24.87 10.45
N LEU A 503 -8.60 23.84 10.85
CA LEU A 503 -7.84 23.00 9.90
C LEU A 503 -8.71 22.19 8.93
N ASN A 504 -10.03 22.07 9.19
CA ASN A 504 -10.95 21.47 8.21
C ASN A 504 -11.26 22.42 7.05
N GLN A 505 -11.09 23.72 7.23
CA GLN A 505 -11.37 24.74 6.21
C GLN A 505 -10.10 25.10 5.44
N GLU A 506 -9.02 25.36 6.15
CA GLU A 506 -7.77 25.83 5.57
C GLU A 506 -6.53 25.31 6.33
N ALA A 507 -5.39 25.34 5.68
CA ALA A 507 -4.10 25.03 6.31
C ALA A 507 -3.53 26.29 6.97
N TYR A 508 -2.80 26.12 8.08
CA TYR A 508 -2.16 27.20 8.80
C TYR A 508 -0.70 27.38 8.39
N THR A 509 -0.36 28.53 7.85
CA THR A 509 1.02 28.86 7.44
C THR A 509 1.66 29.85 8.40
N PHE A 510 2.92 29.62 8.76
CA PHE A 510 3.69 30.46 9.66
C PHE A 510 5.16 30.55 9.26
N GLU A 511 5.79 31.66 9.61
CA GLU A 511 7.24 31.86 9.48
C GLU A 511 7.95 31.49 10.78
N ALA A 512 9.12 30.86 10.66
CA ALA A 512 9.94 30.52 11.81
C ALA A 512 11.44 30.45 11.48
N GLU A 513 12.27 30.68 12.50
CA GLU A 513 13.71 30.39 12.46
C GLU A 513 13.95 28.89 12.65
N ALA A 514 15.16 28.42 12.27
CA ALA A 514 15.60 27.07 12.60
C ALA A 514 15.62 26.84 14.11
N GLY A 515 15.20 25.67 14.56
CA GLY A 515 15.23 25.32 15.99
C GLY A 515 13.98 24.61 16.47
N THR A 516 13.83 24.50 17.79
CA THR A 516 12.73 23.79 18.45
C THR A 516 11.64 24.75 18.87
N LEU A 517 10.42 24.48 18.45
CA LEU A 517 9.20 25.17 18.90
C LEU A 517 8.37 24.18 19.73
N SER A 518 8.67 24.06 21.01
CA SER A 518 8.10 22.98 21.84
C SER A 518 6.71 23.26 22.41
N ASP A 519 6.26 24.52 22.43
CA ASP A 519 5.00 24.92 23.07
C ASP A 519 4.30 26.08 22.33
N ARG A 520 4.52 26.20 21.03
CA ARG A 520 3.88 27.24 20.21
C ARG A 520 2.46 26.90 19.83
N PHE A 521 2.19 25.64 19.53
CA PHE A 521 0.91 25.26 18.96
C PHE A 521 0.08 24.39 19.90
N GLU A 522 -1.24 24.57 19.83
CA GLU A 522 -2.22 23.71 20.46
C GLU A 522 -3.25 23.24 19.43
N LEU A 523 -3.49 21.94 19.40
CA LEU A 523 -4.62 21.35 18.72
C LEU A 523 -5.81 21.34 19.67
N ARG A 524 -6.93 21.86 19.24
CA ARG A 524 -8.21 21.80 19.97
C ARG A 524 -9.23 21.05 19.13
N SER A 525 -9.80 20.03 19.71
CA SER A 525 -10.94 19.37 19.11
C SER A 525 -12.21 19.93 19.77
N ASP A 526 -13.15 20.41 18.98
CA ASP A 526 -14.53 20.56 19.41
C ASP A 526 -15.08 19.14 19.56
N VAL A 527 -14.56 18.43 20.54
CA VAL A 527 -15.16 17.20 20.96
C VAL A 527 -16.48 17.60 21.59
N VAL A 528 -17.53 17.44 20.82
CA VAL A 528 -18.84 17.30 21.44
C VAL A 528 -18.70 16.11 22.38
N THR A 529 -18.61 16.38 23.65
CA THR A 529 -18.58 15.40 24.75
C THR A 529 -19.87 14.60 24.84
N SER A 530 -20.71 14.75 23.84
CA SER A 530 -21.79 13.86 23.49
C SER A 530 -21.75 13.66 21.97
N VAL A 531 -21.16 12.54 21.47
CA VAL A 531 -22.02 11.71 20.64
C VAL A 531 -23.13 11.32 21.60
N GLU A 532 -24.20 12.10 21.67
CA GLU A 532 -25.46 11.57 22.10
C GLU A 532 -25.60 10.29 21.31
N ALA A 533 -25.57 9.19 22.03
CA ALA A 533 -25.72 7.87 21.46
C ALA A 533 -26.92 8.02 20.53
N ILE A 534 -26.71 7.75 19.22
CA ILE A 534 -27.85 7.62 18.29
C ILE A 534 -28.81 6.77 19.08
N ASP A 535 -29.95 7.35 19.47
CA ASP A 535 -30.85 6.69 20.40
C ASP A 535 -31.04 5.28 19.86
N ALA A 536 -30.48 4.31 20.57
CA ALA A 536 -30.40 2.91 20.09
C ALA A 536 -31.77 2.33 19.84
N SER A 537 -32.84 3.10 20.21
CA SER A 537 -34.22 2.79 19.90
C SER A 537 -34.59 3.07 18.44
N ILE A 538 -33.91 4.03 17.74
CA ILE A 538 -34.25 4.36 16.34
C ILE A 538 -33.58 3.36 15.40
N ARG A 539 -34.41 2.65 14.65
CA ARG A 539 -33.98 1.64 13.69
C ARG A 539 -34.59 1.92 12.33
N TRP A 540 -33.84 1.63 11.27
CA TRP A 540 -34.36 1.74 9.92
C TRP A 540 -33.99 0.54 9.07
N ASN A 541 -34.80 0.27 8.09
CA ASN A 541 -34.58 -0.78 7.09
C ASN A 541 -35.12 -0.30 5.73
N VAL A 542 -34.40 -0.63 4.66
CA VAL A 542 -34.86 -0.39 3.29
C VAL A 542 -35.12 -1.72 2.62
N ARG A 543 -36.37 -1.95 2.17
CA ARG A 543 -36.73 -3.13 1.38
C ARG A 543 -37.54 -2.68 0.17
N GLU A 544 -37.10 -3.14 -1.01
CA GLU A 544 -37.80 -2.86 -2.29
C GLU A 544 -38.13 -1.37 -2.49
N GLY A 545 -37.21 -0.48 -2.12
CA GLY A 545 -37.39 0.97 -2.22
C GLY A 545 -38.26 1.60 -1.12
N LEU A 546 -38.74 0.82 -0.15
CA LEU A 546 -39.49 1.34 0.98
C LEU A 546 -38.56 1.49 2.20
N LEU A 547 -38.36 2.74 2.64
CA LEU A 547 -37.69 3.05 3.91
C LEU A 547 -38.71 2.98 5.06
N ILE A 548 -38.41 2.18 6.05
CA ILE A 548 -39.16 2.05 7.29
C ILE A 548 -38.25 2.51 8.43
N VAL A 549 -38.68 3.53 9.14
CA VAL A 549 -37.99 4.06 10.33
C VAL A 549 -38.88 3.83 11.55
N SER A 550 -38.35 3.14 12.56
CA SER A 550 -39.08 2.77 13.78
C SER A 550 -38.34 3.21 15.03
N GLY A 551 -39.00 3.16 16.19
CA GLY A 551 -38.39 3.59 17.46
C GLY A 551 -38.48 5.11 17.69
N LEU A 552 -39.33 5.82 16.97
CA LEU A 552 -39.44 7.29 16.95
C LEU A 552 -40.30 7.88 18.08
N ARG A 553 -40.46 7.21 19.23
CA ARG A 553 -41.37 7.64 20.31
C ARG A 553 -41.06 9.02 20.90
N ASP A 554 -39.77 9.34 20.98
CA ASP A 554 -39.29 10.62 21.53
C ASP A 554 -38.88 11.63 20.44
N VAL A 555 -39.16 11.31 19.18
CA VAL A 555 -38.93 12.19 18.03
C VAL A 555 -40.15 13.08 17.77
N GLU A 556 -39.90 14.37 17.59
CA GLU A 556 -40.95 15.34 17.22
C GLU A 556 -41.03 15.48 15.69
N THR A 557 -39.90 15.63 15.02
CA THR A 557 -39.87 15.81 13.56
C THR A 557 -38.81 14.91 12.92
N LEU A 558 -39.09 14.45 11.69
CA LEU A 558 -38.20 13.67 10.85
C LEU A 558 -38.15 14.29 9.46
N SER A 559 -36.96 14.33 8.86
CA SER A 559 -36.79 14.67 7.46
C SER A 559 -35.81 13.72 6.78
N VAL A 560 -36.04 13.42 5.50
CA VAL A 560 -35.14 12.61 4.67
C VAL A 560 -34.90 13.34 3.36
N CYS A 561 -33.63 13.54 3.00
CA CYS A 561 -33.22 14.14 1.73
C CYS A 561 -32.16 13.27 1.02
N ASP A 562 -32.05 13.43 -0.30
CA ASP A 562 -30.98 12.80 -1.07
C ASP A 562 -29.65 13.60 -1.00
N ALA A 563 -28.60 13.08 -1.63
CA ALA A 563 -27.28 13.73 -1.67
C ALA A 563 -27.28 15.09 -2.39
N ALA A 564 -28.32 15.40 -3.19
CA ALA A 564 -28.51 16.70 -3.83
C ALA A 564 -29.31 17.67 -2.95
N GLY A 565 -29.72 17.28 -1.73
CA GLY A 565 -30.50 18.07 -0.80
C GLY A 565 -32.00 18.10 -1.11
N ARG A 566 -32.52 17.29 -2.04
CA ARG A 566 -33.94 17.20 -2.33
C ARG A 566 -34.65 16.44 -1.21
N ILE A 567 -35.65 17.05 -0.62
CA ILE A 567 -36.40 16.48 0.49
C ILE A 567 -37.43 15.49 -0.06
N HIS A 568 -37.37 14.25 0.41
CA HIS A 568 -38.31 13.17 0.10
C HIS A 568 -39.37 12.99 1.19
N PHE A 569 -39.04 13.38 2.42
CA PHE A 569 -39.98 13.42 3.55
C PHE A 569 -39.57 14.55 4.51
N ALA A 570 -40.52 15.27 5.01
CA ALA A 570 -40.37 16.18 6.15
C ALA A 570 -41.74 16.29 6.88
N GLY A 571 -41.77 15.95 8.16
CA GLY A 571 -43.01 15.98 8.92
C GLY A 571 -42.84 15.70 10.42
N LYS A 572 -43.92 15.91 11.17
CA LYS A 572 -44.00 15.50 12.57
C LYS A 572 -44.22 13.99 12.66
N VAL A 573 -43.64 13.40 13.67
CA VAL A 573 -43.77 11.96 13.97
C VAL A 573 -44.94 11.78 14.94
N THR A 574 -45.96 11.02 14.55
CA THR A 574 -47.16 10.79 15.39
C THR A 574 -47.22 9.37 15.95
N ASP A 575 -46.75 8.39 15.21
CA ASP A 575 -47.02 6.97 15.51
C ASP A 575 -45.75 6.16 15.88
N GLY A 576 -44.63 6.81 16.14
CA GLY A 576 -43.37 6.12 16.49
C GLY A 576 -42.73 5.30 15.36
N GLU A 577 -43.35 5.30 14.17
CA GLU A 577 -42.86 4.70 12.94
C GLU A 577 -43.21 5.59 11.73
N VAL A 578 -42.28 5.71 10.79
CA VAL A 578 -42.48 6.42 9.52
C VAL A 578 -42.12 5.50 8.37
N ARG A 579 -42.95 5.46 7.35
CA ARG A 579 -42.72 4.70 6.11
C ARG A 579 -42.77 5.63 4.91
N MET A 580 -41.76 5.52 4.01
CA MET A 580 -41.71 6.33 2.80
C MET A 580 -41.04 5.57 1.67
N ALA A 581 -41.48 5.81 0.44
CA ALA A 581 -40.83 5.30 -0.76
C ALA A 581 -39.60 6.16 -1.11
N LEU A 582 -38.49 5.53 -1.38
CA LEU A 582 -37.32 6.18 -1.94
C LEU A 582 -37.35 6.01 -3.48
N PRO A 583 -37.11 7.08 -4.27
CA PRO A 583 -37.33 7.03 -5.72
C PRO A 583 -36.27 6.25 -6.50
N GLN A 584 -35.05 6.12 -5.95
CA GLN A 584 -33.95 5.44 -6.61
C GLN A 584 -32.90 4.99 -5.58
N SER A 585 -32.05 4.03 -5.95
CA SER A 585 -30.90 3.65 -5.12
C SER A 585 -29.90 4.81 -5.01
N GLY A 586 -29.33 4.99 -3.82
CA GLY A 586 -28.41 6.09 -3.56
C GLY A 586 -28.15 6.31 -2.07
N ILE A 587 -27.53 7.45 -1.77
CA ILE A 587 -27.29 7.89 -0.38
C ILE A 587 -28.33 8.93 -0.02
N TYR A 588 -28.99 8.71 1.12
CA TYR A 588 -29.96 9.61 1.72
C TYR A 588 -29.49 10.04 3.10
N TYR A 589 -29.90 11.23 3.51
CA TYR A 589 -29.64 11.76 4.85
C TYR A 589 -30.97 11.88 5.60
N MET A 590 -31.05 11.24 6.75
CA MET A 590 -32.18 11.29 7.65
C MET A 590 -31.84 12.16 8.85
N THR A 591 -32.59 13.20 9.07
CA THR A 591 -32.44 14.12 10.19
C THR A 591 -33.72 14.09 11.03
N TRP A 592 -33.57 13.95 12.34
CA TRP A 592 -34.72 14.04 13.28
C TRP A 592 -34.43 15.00 14.42
N THR A 593 -35.49 15.54 14.97
CA THR A 593 -35.44 16.39 16.16
C THR A 593 -36.25 15.73 17.24
N THR A 594 -35.71 15.55 18.42
CA THR A 594 -36.39 14.97 19.57
C THR A 594 -37.36 15.96 20.20
N LYS A 595 -38.27 15.49 21.04
CA LYS A 595 -39.19 16.34 21.82
C LYS A 595 -38.47 17.27 22.79
N ALA A 596 -37.23 16.95 23.14
CA ALA A 596 -36.34 17.78 23.94
C ALA A 596 -35.64 18.89 23.10
N GLY A 597 -35.83 18.91 21.77
CA GLY A 597 -35.20 19.89 20.86
C GLY A 597 -33.85 19.48 20.30
N GLU A 598 -33.35 18.29 20.59
CA GLU A 598 -32.08 17.78 20.10
C GLU A 598 -32.20 17.33 18.65
N ARG A 599 -31.23 17.68 17.82
CA ARG A 599 -31.22 17.38 16.39
C ARG A 599 -30.09 16.41 16.03
N GLN A 600 -30.45 15.32 15.39
CA GLN A 600 -29.49 14.29 14.96
C GLN A 600 -29.64 13.99 13.46
N THR A 601 -28.58 13.52 12.82
CA THR A 601 -28.57 13.18 11.39
C THR A 601 -27.78 11.91 11.16
N CYS A 602 -28.30 11.01 10.34
CA CYS A 602 -27.54 9.84 9.86
C CYS A 602 -27.65 9.69 8.34
N SER A 603 -26.76 8.90 7.75
CA SER A 603 -26.83 8.52 6.35
C SER A 603 -27.46 7.14 6.18
N ILE A 604 -28.29 6.99 5.15
CA ILE A 604 -28.93 5.75 4.74
C ILE A 604 -28.43 5.42 3.34
N LYS A 605 -27.96 4.21 3.13
CA LYS A 605 -27.57 3.70 1.81
C LYS A 605 -28.60 2.68 1.35
N TRP A 606 -29.16 2.88 0.17
CA TRP A 606 -30.09 1.98 -0.49
C TRP A 606 -29.62 1.58 -1.88
#